data_416befea0b76061382dfa7f74a44e001
#
_entry.id   416befea0b76061382dfa7f74a44e001
#
_cell.length_a   1.000
_cell.length_b   1.000
_cell.length_c   1.000
_cell.angle_alpha   90.00
_cell.angle_beta   90.00
_cell.angle_gamma   90.00
#
_symmetry.space_group_name_H-M   'P 1'
#
loop_
_entity.id
_entity.type
_entity.pdbx_description
1 polymer ?
#
loop_
_entity_poly.entity_id
_entity_poly.type
_entity_poly.pdbx_seq_one_letter_code
_entity_poly.pdbx_strand_id
1 'polypeptide(L)'
;MEKSRFDNYIDGVVKICELKEKKSEFGARISATTKNDLDVIYKLNYQKMSKRVEDIEFAKSESFEFTQKIKVRKVKGIKTNNVVLIDGKMHSIKYIDDDGNKNLYLYLQGERELD
;
A
#
# COMPACT_ATOMS: atom_id res chain seq x y z
N MET A 1 20.32 -17.91 -19.23
CA MET A 1 19.96 -16.59 -18.77
C MET A 1 18.99 -16.62 -17.62
N GLU A 2 19.34 -15.94 -16.61
CA GLU A 2 18.59 -16.04 -15.38
C GLU A 2 17.72 -14.84 -15.16
N LYS A 3 16.56 -14.87 -15.72
CA LYS A 3 15.67 -13.75 -15.52
C LYS A 3 15.06 -13.70 -14.14
N SER A 4 14.93 -14.85 -13.51
CA SER A 4 14.26 -14.95 -12.23
C SER A 4 14.96 -14.20 -11.11
N ARG A 5 16.22 -13.87 -11.28
CA ARG A 5 16.94 -13.12 -10.26
C ARG A 5 16.59 -11.65 -10.26
N PHE A 6 15.88 -11.20 -11.29
CA PHE A 6 15.46 -9.81 -11.35
C PHE A 6 14.00 -9.72 -10.97
N ASP A 7 13.71 -8.81 -10.06
CA ASP A 7 12.33 -8.56 -9.71
C ASP A 7 11.64 -7.82 -10.83
N ASN A 8 10.43 -8.22 -11.12
CA ASN A 8 9.59 -7.57 -12.10
C ASN A 8 8.49 -6.80 -11.40
N TYR A 9 8.37 -5.50 -11.73
CA TYR A 9 7.32 -4.66 -11.17
C TYR A 9 6.46 -4.22 -12.34
N ILE A 10 5.78 -5.19 -12.94
CA ILE A 10 5.17 -5.01 -14.25
C ILE A 10 3.66 -4.75 -14.23
N ASP A 11 3.05 -4.75 -13.07
CA ASP A 11 1.60 -4.65 -13.01
C ASP A 11 1.08 -3.22 -13.00
N GLY A 12 1.97 -2.24 -12.96
CA GLY A 12 1.59 -0.86 -13.04
C GLY A 12 2.33 0.01 -12.06
N VAL A 13 1.78 1.18 -11.80
CA VAL A 13 2.37 2.17 -10.90
C VAL A 13 1.39 2.43 -9.75
N VAL A 14 1.91 2.43 -8.55
CA VAL A 14 1.14 2.82 -7.38
C VAL A 14 1.69 4.15 -6.86
N LYS A 15 0.83 4.92 -6.23
CA LYS A 15 1.24 6.13 -5.55
C LYS A 15 1.10 5.89 -4.06
N ILE A 16 2.21 6.07 -3.34
CA ILE A 16 2.20 6.00 -1.89
C ILE A 16 1.97 7.42 -1.39
N CYS A 17 0.96 7.60 -0.56
CA CYS A 17 0.51 8.93 -0.18
C CYS A 17 0.41 9.08 1.32
N GLU A 18 0.60 10.31 1.76
CA GLU A 18 0.27 10.71 3.12
C GLU A 18 -1.06 11.44 3.09
N LEU A 19 -1.86 11.25 4.12
CA LEU A 19 -3.07 12.04 4.29
C LEU A 19 -2.68 13.44 4.72
N LYS A 20 -3.23 14.44 4.05
CA LYS A 20 -3.04 15.81 4.49
C LYS A 20 -3.69 15.97 5.85
N GLU A 21 -3.05 16.70 6.71
CA GLU A 21 -3.59 16.94 8.03
C GLU A 21 -4.72 17.95 7.96
N LYS A 22 -5.91 17.42 7.80
CA LYS A 22 -7.12 18.22 7.92
C LYS A 22 -7.80 17.82 9.21
N LYS A 23 -8.12 18.79 10.01
CA LYS A 23 -8.85 18.54 11.23
C LYS A 23 -10.14 19.33 11.17
N SER A 24 -11.21 18.72 11.67
CA SER A 24 -12.44 19.45 11.86
C SER A 24 -12.21 20.50 12.92
N GLU A 25 -13.17 21.39 13.09
CA GLU A 25 -13.06 22.41 14.13
C GLU A 25 -12.96 21.81 15.52
N PHE A 26 -13.32 20.55 15.67
CA PHE A 26 -13.18 19.83 16.94
C PHE A 26 -11.88 19.04 17.01
N GLY A 27 -11.00 19.20 16.04
CA GLY A 27 -9.73 18.51 16.05
C GLY A 27 -9.77 17.09 15.50
N ALA A 28 -10.92 16.62 15.04
CA ALA A 28 -11.04 15.27 14.49
C ALA A 28 -10.38 15.19 13.13
N ARG A 29 -9.75 14.07 12.86
CA ARG A 29 -9.10 13.82 11.59
C ARG A 29 -10.16 13.53 10.53
N ILE A 30 -10.04 14.17 9.39
CA ILE A 30 -10.96 13.98 8.27
C ILE A 30 -10.34 13.00 7.29
N SER A 31 -11.11 11.97 6.92
CA SER A 31 -10.67 10.99 5.93
C SER A 31 -10.60 11.63 4.54
N ALA A 32 -9.70 11.11 3.72
CA ALA A 32 -9.58 11.57 2.34
C ALA A 32 -10.83 11.20 1.55
N THR A 33 -11.36 12.16 0.81
CA THR A 33 -12.49 11.94 -0.09
C THR A 33 -12.11 12.20 -1.54
N THR A 34 -11.06 12.98 -1.76
CA THR A 34 -10.58 13.28 -3.11
C THR A 34 -9.07 13.14 -3.13
N LYS A 35 -8.51 13.09 -4.34
CA LYS A 35 -7.05 13.02 -4.50
C LYS A 35 -6.35 14.25 -3.93
N ASN A 36 -7.06 15.37 -3.82
CA ASN A 36 -6.48 16.57 -3.26
C ASN A 36 -6.22 16.46 -1.75
N ASP A 37 -6.81 15.48 -1.10
CA ASP A 37 -6.59 15.24 0.32
C ASP A 37 -5.32 14.44 0.58
N LEU A 38 -4.59 14.07 -0.47
CA LEU A 38 -3.43 13.22 -0.38
C LEU A 38 -2.19 13.93 -0.91
N ASP A 39 -1.06 13.71 -0.24
CA ASP A 39 0.25 14.13 -0.74
C ASP A 39 1.00 12.89 -1.20
N VAL A 40 1.34 12.84 -2.48
CA VAL A 40 2.08 11.71 -3.03
C VAL A 40 3.53 11.82 -2.58
N ILE A 41 4.01 10.80 -1.87
CA ILE A 41 5.40 10.76 -1.45
C ILE A 41 6.26 9.87 -2.34
N TYR A 42 5.65 8.86 -2.96
CA TYR A 42 6.35 7.99 -3.91
C TYR A 42 5.42 7.56 -5.03
N LYS A 43 6.00 7.40 -6.21
CA LYS A 43 5.38 6.68 -7.32
C LYS A 43 6.28 5.49 -7.60
N LEU A 44 5.74 4.29 -7.44
CA LEU A 44 6.53 3.08 -7.57
C LEU A 44 5.86 2.10 -8.50
N ASN A 45 6.67 1.42 -9.29
CA ASN A 45 6.17 0.27 -10.04
C ASN A 45 5.92 -0.86 -9.05
N TYR A 46 4.92 -1.67 -9.32
CA TYR A 46 4.57 -2.74 -8.40
C TYR A 46 4.27 -4.03 -9.14
N GLN A 47 4.24 -5.10 -8.38
CA GLN A 47 3.84 -6.42 -8.84
C GLN A 47 2.79 -6.96 -7.88
N LYS A 48 1.69 -7.45 -8.46
CA LYS A 48 0.67 -8.12 -7.65
C LYS A 48 1.22 -9.45 -7.17
N MET A 49 0.95 -9.76 -5.92
CA MET A 49 1.35 -11.03 -5.33
C MET A 49 0.12 -11.87 -5.06
N SER A 50 0.28 -13.19 -5.13
CA SER A 50 -0.81 -14.10 -4.84
C SER A 50 -1.19 -14.03 -3.36
N LYS A 51 -2.48 -14.16 -3.08
CA LYS A 51 -2.99 -14.29 -1.73
C LYS A 51 -2.92 -15.76 -1.34
N ARG A 52 -1.81 -16.16 -0.73
CA ARG A 52 -1.61 -17.56 -0.35
C ARG A 52 -2.28 -17.85 0.99
N VAL A 53 -2.50 -19.13 1.25
CA VAL A 53 -3.09 -19.58 2.53
C VAL A 53 -2.25 -19.06 3.70
N GLU A 54 -0.93 -19.13 3.58
CA GLU A 54 -0.04 -18.62 4.63
C GLU A 54 -0.25 -17.14 4.90
N ASP A 55 -0.50 -16.35 3.85
CA ASP A 55 -0.74 -14.93 4.00
C ASP A 55 -2.04 -14.67 4.75
N ILE A 56 -3.07 -15.43 4.43
CA ILE A 56 -4.37 -15.30 5.07
C ILE A 56 -4.27 -15.68 6.54
N GLU A 57 -3.58 -16.78 6.83
CA GLU A 57 -3.40 -17.22 8.21
C GLU A 57 -2.57 -16.24 9.01
N PHE A 58 -1.54 -15.70 8.41
CA PHE A 58 -0.72 -14.66 9.04
C PHE A 58 -1.58 -13.45 9.39
N ALA A 59 -2.38 -12.99 8.44
CA ALA A 59 -3.23 -11.83 8.65
C ALA A 59 -4.20 -12.07 9.81
N LYS A 60 -4.78 -13.27 9.87
CA LYS A 60 -5.68 -13.62 10.99
C LYS A 60 -4.96 -13.59 12.32
N SER A 61 -3.74 -14.11 12.36
CA SER A 61 -2.96 -14.14 13.60
C SER A 61 -2.61 -12.72 14.07
N GLU A 62 -2.48 -11.79 13.15
CA GLU A 62 -2.19 -10.39 13.45
C GLU A 62 -3.45 -9.53 13.51
N SER A 63 -4.61 -10.14 13.42
CA SER A 63 -5.91 -9.50 13.55
C SER A 63 -6.17 -8.44 12.47
N PHE A 64 -5.77 -8.73 11.23
CA PHE A 64 -6.15 -7.84 10.12
C PHE A 64 -6.66 -8.64 8.94
N GLU A 65 -7.34 -7.94 8.02
CA GLU A 65 -7.77 -8.49 6.76
C GLU A 65 -7.13 -7.69 5.64
N PHE A 66 -6.97 -8.32 4.49
CA PHE A 66 -6.43 -7.62 3.34
C PHE A 66 -7.09 -8.15 2.07
N THR A 67 -7.20 -7.29 1.07
CA THR A 67 -7.79 -7.65 -0.21
C THR A 67 -6.73 -7.89 -1.27
N GLN A 68 -5.55 -7.35 -1.09
CA GLN A 68 -4.50 -7.40 -2.10
C GLN A 68 -3.14 -7.31 -1.44
N LYS A 69 -2.18 -8.04 -2.00
CA LYS A 69 -0.79 -7.96 -1.57
C LYS A 69 0.04 -7.55 -2.78
N ILE A 70 0.90 -6.56 -2.61
CA ILE A 70 1.76 -6.08 -3.70
C ILE A 70 3.20 -6.05 -3.26
N LYS A 71 4.10 -6.16 -4.22
CA LYS A 71 5.54 -6.03 -4.01
C LYS A 71 6.00 -4.74 -4.65
N VAL A 72 6.75 -3.93 -3.91
CA VAL A 72 7.37 -2.73 -4.43
C VAL A 72 8.84 -2.71 -4.03
N ARG A 73 9.63 -1.94 -4.75
CA ARG A 73 11.03 -1.74 -4.38
C ARG A 73 11.09 -1.06 -3.02
N LYS A 74 12.03 -1.51 -2.21
CA LYS A 74 12.19 -0.95 -0.87
C LYS A 74 12.63 0.51 -0.95
N VAL A 75 11.88 1.36 -0.28
CA VAL A 75 12.18 2.77 -0.11
C VAL A 75 11.93 3.12 1.35
N LYS A 76 12.51 4.22 1.79
CA LYS A 76 12.38 4.64 3.18
C LYS A 76 11.10 5.44 3.38
N GLY A 77 10.55 5.34 4.56
CA GLY A 77 9.49 6.26 4.98
C GLY A 77 8.07 5.80 4.70
N ILE A 78 7.88 4.60 4.15
CA ILE A 78 6.51 4.08 4.00
C ILE A 78 6.07 3.53 5.34
N LYS A 79 4.90 3.97 5.78
CA LYS A 79 4.34 3.60 7.09
C LYS A 79 2.93 3.08 6.91
N THR A 80 2.45 2.35 7.91
CA THR A 80 1.10 1.79 7.84
C THR A 80 0.01 2.85 7.86
N ASN A 81 0.30 4.06 8.28
CA ASN A 81 -0.68 5.15 8.19
C ASN A 81 -0.67 5.86 6.84
N ASN A 82 0.19 5.44 5.92
CA ASN A 82 0.12 5.90 4.55
C ASN A 82 -1.01 5.17 3.82
N VAL A 83 -1.40 5.72 2.68
CA VAL A 83 -2.38 5.07 1.82
C VAL A 83 -1.77 4.87 0.44
N VAL A 84 -2.35 3.94 -0.30
CA VAL A 84 -1.86 3.58 -1.63
C VAL A 84 -2.98 3.82 -2.63
N LEU A 85 -2.66 4.54 -3.71
CA LEU A 85 -3.58 4.73 -4.82
C LEU A 85 -3.20 3.79 -5.96
N ILE A 86 -4.15 2.97 -6.38
CA ILE A 86 -4.01 2.10 -7.53
C ILE A 86 -5.24 2.35 -8.41
N ASP A 87 -5.01 2.85 -9.62
CA ASP A 87 -6.09 3.11 -10.60
C ASP A 87 -7.21 3.96 -9.99
N GLY A 88 -6.83 4.96 -9.21
CA GLY A 88 -7.79 5.88 -8.61
C GLY A 88 -8.47 5.37 -7.36
N LYS A 89 -8.19 4.14 -6.98
CA LYS A 89 -8.78 3.55 -5.78
C LYS A 89 -7.82 3.64 -4.61
N MET A 90 -8.31 4.07 -3.48
CA MET A 90 -7.52 4.19 -2.26
C MET A 90 -7.52 2.88 -1.49
N HIS A 91 -6.35 2.49 -1.03
CA HIS A 91 -6.17 1.30 -0.20
C HIS A 91 -5.43 1.71 1.07
N SER A 92 -5.84 1.12 2.19
CA SER A 92 -5.08 1.28 3.42
C SER A 92 -4.00 0.21 3.48
N ILE A 93 -2.90 0.53 4.13
CA ILE A 93 -1.80 -0.43 4.35
C ILE A 93 -2.03 -1.09 5.71
N LYS A 94 -2.27 -2.39 5.70
CA LYS A 94 -2.51 -3.14 6.92
C LYS A 94 -1.24 -3.70 7.53
N TYR A 95 -0.27 -4.00 6.69
CA TYR A 95 0.99 -4.57 7.17
C TYR A 95 2.06 -4.34 6.10
N ILE A 96 3.28 -4.13 6.54
CA ILE A 96 4.43 -3.96 5.67
C ILE A 96 5.44 -5.04 6.04
N ASP A 97 5.74 -5.92 5.08
CA ASP A 97 6.74 -6.96 5.26
C ASP A 97 7.99 -6.55 4.50
N ASP A 98 9.03 -6.21 5.24
CA ASP A 98 10.32 -5.81 4.66
C ASP A 98 11.18 -7.06 4.56
N ASP A 99 11.58 -7.41 3.34
CA ASP A 99 12.41 -8.62 3.16
C ASP A 99 13.86 -8.42 3.60
N GLY A 100 14.18 -7.21 4.07
CA GLY A 100 15.53 -6.91 4.54
C GLY A 100 16.53 -6.69 3.42
N ASN A 101 16.08 -6.66 2.19
CA ASN A 101 16.96 -6.54 1.03
C ASN A 101 16.44 -5.51 0.03
N LYS A 102 15.62 -5.95 -0.92
CA LYS A 102 15.22 -5.11 -2.04
C LYS A 102 13.76 -4.70 -2.03
N ASN A 103 12.91 -5.42 -1.35
CA ASN A 103 11.47 -5.31 -1.54
C ASN A 103 10.72 -5.09 -0.25
N LEU A 104 9.60 -4.40 -0.39
CA LEU A 104 8.58 -4.34 0.62
C LEU A 104 7.34 -5.03 0.07
N TYR A 105 6.69 -5.81 0.89
CA TYR A 105 5.42 -6.44 0.57
C TYR A 105 4.35 -5.72 1.36
N LEU A 106 3.40 -5.11 0.66
CA LEU A 106 2.37 -4.32 1.28
C LEU A 106 1.06 -5.10 1.25
N TYR A 107 0.49 -5.31 2.43
CA TYR A 107 -0.81 -5.96 2.56
C TYR A 107 -1.86 -4.85 2.60
N LEU A 108 -2.69 -4.80 1.58
CA LEU A 108 -3.60 -3.69 1.33
C LEU A 108 -5.06 -4.10 1.52
N GLN A 109 -5.82 -3.18 2.07
CA GLN A 109 -7.26 -3.30 2.15
C GLN A 109 -7.86 -2.20 1.29
N GLY A 110 -8.61 -2.57 0.26
CA GLY A 110 -9.26 -1.60 -0.60
C GLY A 110 -10.35 -0.87 0.16
N GLU A 111 -10.38 0.44 0.01
CA GLU A 111 -11.34 1.26 0.71
C GLU A 111 -12.37 1.86 -0.24
N ARG A 112 -11.95 2.75 -1.12
CA ARG A 112 -12.91 3.38 -2.03
C ARG A 112 -12.20 4.05 -3.18
N GLU A 113 -12.97 4.36 -4.22
CA GLU A 113 -12.46 5.17 -5.31
C GLU A 113 -12.50 6.62 -4.90
N LEU A 114 -11.49 7.38 -5.34
CA LEU A 114 -11.40 8.80 -5.09
C LEU A 114 -11.70 9.56 -6.36
N ASP A 115 -12.38 10.67 -6.21
CA ASP A 115 -12.69 11.54 -7.35
C ASP A 115 -11.48 12.36 -7.81
#